data_f477bc53fd898de62377eef2f9bb9c99
#
_entry.id   f477bc53fd898de62377eef2f9bb9c99
#
_cell.length_a   1.000
_cell.length_b   1.000
_cell.length_c   1.000
_cell.angle_alpha   90.00
_cell.angle_beta   90.00
_cell.angle_gamma   90.00
#
_symmetry.space_group_name_H-M   'P 1'
#
loop_
_entity.id
_entity.type
_entity.pdbx_description
1 polymer ?
#
loop_
_entity_poly.entity_id
_entity_poly.type
_entity_poly.pdbx_seq_one_letter_code
_entity_poly.pdbx_strand_id
1 'polypeptide(L)'
;MTGAWRLDSLPSDVLILIFNYCHAFDLVRLSEVCTRFYDIIHEDTLWKKRSKQPLATNQASARFRERCNPLLCLRTKWHVSHNWQYGRYEKRFLFSQKTKLMPWLQLTDDTLWWSGGGRLCGFRRSEPLRETVLVFNEDDIGSDICKFVVKEEYIISGHRDGSLKFWTKTKRGGNHIYFNIDRAHSSDVNAVDKTGQIIVSGAGDGTVKVWRSPNRRYAEAPLASINVRDRVWSVVADPTGLKFAVGSSGNSDGPPLHIFDTECCSISDVVKHNWRRGAGILDMVWDNPHTLLTCGYDTYIRKWDIRCGMCVSSWSDPTNATLYCISSDYQHTLVTGTQFNCKAVLWDQRQKNYVQLYFMNLRRMSSPIYSISFDSCHLYGATDQHLAELTFSGYSYKEINYKEILTYKWLSF
;
A
#
# COMPACT_ATOMS: atom_id res chain seq x y z
N MET A 1 42.93 26.49 40.89
CA MET A 1 42.60 25.42 39.93
C MET A 1 41.22 25.71 39.38
N THR A 2 41.12 26.34 38.24
CA THR A 2 39.87 26.61 37.55
C THR A 2 39.40 25.29 36.93
N GLY A 3 38.50 24.62 37.60
CA GLY A 3 37.89 23.41 37.06
C GLY A 3 37.25 23.74 35.70
N ALA A 4 37.77 23.15 34.61
CA ALA A 4 37.16 23.28 33.31
C ALA A 4 35.70 22.76 33.39
N TRP A 5 34.80 23.63 33.08
CA TRP A 5 33.35 23.26 33.01
C TRP A 5 33.19 22.19 31.92
N ARG A 6 32.75 21.03 32.30
CA ARG A 6 32.47 19.94 31.35
C ARG A 6 31.04 20.00 30.91
N LEU A 7 30.79 19.79 29.63
CA LEU A 7 29.44 19.82 29.08
C LEU A 7 28.52 18.77 29.73
N ASP A 8 29.08 17.61 30.08
CA ASP A 8 28.39 16.50 30.74
C ASP A 8 28.02 16.80 32.22
N SER A 9 28.56 17.89 32.82
CA SER A 9 28.19 18.33 34.18
C SER A 9 27.01 19.31 34.24
N LEU A 10 26.52 19.80 33.12
CA LEU A 10 25.40 20.71 33.06
C LEU A 10 24.06 20.02 33.45
N PRO A 11 23.09 20.76 34.06
CA PRO A 11 21.76 20.24 34.34
C PRO A 11 21.09 19.67 33.07
N SER A 12 20.26 18.63 33.19
CA SER A 12 19.63 17.97 32.04
C SER A 12 18.77 18.91 31.19
N ASP A 13 18.06 19.85 31.81
CA ASP A 13 17.27 20.88 31.13
C ASP A 13 18.11 21.77 30.23
N VAL A 14 19.30 22.15 30.67
CA VAL A 14 20.25 22.94 29.90
C VAL A 14 20.81 22.14 28.74
N LEU A 15 21.12 20.86 28.96
CA LEU A 15 21.55 19.96 27.89
C LEU A 15 20.44 19.77 26.84
N ILE A 16 19.19 19.61 27.27
CA ILE A 16 18.04 19.53 26.35
C ILE A 16 17.90 20.82 25.52
N LEU A 17 18.08 21.98 26.14
CA LEU A 17 18.07 23.26 25.41
C LEU A 17 19.17 23.31 24.37
N ILE A 18 20.41 22.97 24.72
CA ILE A 18 21.56 22.92 23.79
C ILE A 18 21.29 21.92 22.66
N PHE A 19 20.84 20.72 22.99
CA PHE A 19 20.57 19.66 22.03
C PHE A 19 19.40 19.99 21.07
N ASN A 20 18.48 20.85 21.46
CA ASN A 20 17.44 21.34 20.57
C ASN A 20 18.00 22.14 19.37
N TYR A 21 19.18 22.77 19.49
CA TYR A 21 19.85 23.49 18.42
C TYR A 21 20.78 22.59 17.58
N CYS A 22 21.10 21.37 18.05
CA CYS A 22 21.92 20.44 17.29
C CYS A 22 21.14 19.82 16.14
N HIS A 23 21.82 19.51 15.05
CA HIS A 23 21.23 18.71 13.99
C HIS A 23 20.97 17.27 14.46
N ALA A 24 19.95 16.61 13.94
CA ALA A 24 19.57 15.27 14.42
C ALA A 24 20.67 14.22 14.25
N PHE A 25 21.48 14.31 13.19
CA PHE A 25 22.64 13.41 13.02
C PHE A 25 23.75 13.67 14.04
N ASP A 26 23.92 14.92 14.46
CA ASP A 26 24.89 15.24 15.51
C ASP A 26 24.43 14.71 16.87
N LEU A 27 23.11 14.71 17.13
CA LEU A 27 22.55 14.06 18.32
C LEU A 27 22.83 12.56 18.37
N VAL A 28 22.75 11.87 17.22
CA VAL A 28 23.10 10.45 17.15
C VAL A 28 24.56 10.25 17.55
N ARG A 29 25.49 11.06 17.00
CA ARG A 29 26.91 11.02 17.38
C ARG A 29 27.15 11.40 18.84
N LEU A 30 26.46 12.42 19.34
CA LEU A 30 26.55 12.82 20.74
C LEU A 30 26.05 11.74 21.70
N SER A 31 25.06 10.94 21.30
CA SER A 31 24.60 9.82 22.11
C SER A 31 25.63 8.71 22.30
N GLU A 32 26.69 8.67 21.48
CA GLU A 32 27.78 7.71 21.58
C GLU A 32 28.92 8.20 22.49
N VAL A 33 28.89 9.45 22.96
CA VAL A 33 29.95 10.08 23.74
C VAL A 33 29.97 9.62 25.20
N CYS A 34 28.80 9.59 25.87
CA CYS A 34 28.67 9.13 27.25
C CYS A 34 27.20 8.67 27.54
N THR A 35 27.04 7.86 28.60
CA THR A 35 25.73 7.33 29.05
C THR A 35 24.72 8.44 29.34
N ARG A 36 25.13 9.53 29.97
CA ARG A 36 24.25 10.66 30.27
C ARG A 36 23.69 11.33 29.01
N PHE A 37 24.51 11.54 27.98
CA PHE A 37 24.04 12.07 26.69
C PHE A 37 23.15 11.05 25.99
N TYR A 38 23.50 9.77 26.07
CA TYR A 38 22.66 8.69 25.56
C TYR A 38 21.27 8.77 26.17
N ASP A 39 21.14 8.81 27.49
CA ASP A 39 19.85 8.84 28.17
C ASP A 39 19.01 10.07 27.77
N ILE A 40 19.59 11.27 27.81
CA ILE A 40 18.90 12.52 27.45
C ILE A 40 18.47 12.52 25.99
N ILE A 41 19.31 12.01 25.09
CA ILE A 41 19.03 12.01 23.65
C ILE A 41 18.00 10.93 23.28
N HIS A 42 17.88 9.87 24.09
CA HIS A 42 16.87 8.83 23.88
C HIS A 42 15.50 9.19 24.45
N GLU A 43 15.40 10.25 25.25
CA GLU A 43 14.12 10.77 25.70
C GLU A 43 13.31 11.36 24.54
N ASP A 44 12.01 11.13 24.54
CA ASP A 44 11.08 11.60 23.50
C ASP A 44 11.02 13.14 23.36
N THR A 45 11.44 13.87 24.39
CA THR A 45 11.35 15.33 24.48
C THR A 45 12.04 16.04 23.32
N LEU A 46 13.26 15.60 22.98
CA LEU A 46 14.05 16.17 21.88
C LEU A 46 13.48 15.83 20.49
N TRP A 47 12.82 14.70 20.36
CA TRP A 47 12.33 14.19 19.09
C TRP A 47 10.89 14.62 18.79
N LYS A 48 10.12 14.99 19.82
CA LYS A 48 8.72 15.38 19.67
C LYS A 48 8.52 16.56 18.72
N LYS A 49 9.40 17.56 18.75
CA LYS A 49 9.35 18.71 17.82
C LYS A 49 9.81 18.33 16.40
N ARG A 50 10.81 17.45 16.29
CA ARG A 50 11.38 17.01 15.02
C ARG A 50 10.47 16.03 14.26
N SER A 51 9.68 15.25 15.00
CA SER A 51 8.78 14.24 14.46
C SER A 51 7.36 14.73 14.19
N LYS A 52 7.16 16.06 14.10
CA LYS A 52 5.81 16.66 13.93
C LYS A 52 5.12 16.24 12.62
N GLN A 53 5.88 15.92 11.58
CA GLN A 53 5.35 15.59 10.26
C GLN A 53 6.09 14.43 9.59
N PRO A 54 6.16 13.24 10.24
CA PRO A 54 6.86 12.10 9.66
C PRO A 54 6.12 11.59 8.43
N LEU A 55 6.87 11.17 7.39
CA LEU A 55 6.35 10.42 6.25
C LEU A 55 6.60 8.93 6.45
N ALA A 56 5.68 8.11 6.02
CA ALA A 56 5.70 6.64 6.08
C ALA A 56 5.82 6.05 7.50
N THR A 57 6.25 6.84 8.49
CA THR A 57 6.46 6.39 9.87
C THR A 57 5.37 6.86 10.83
N ASN A 58 4.32 7.51 10.31
CA ASN A 58 3.20 7.95 11.13
C ASN A 58 2.29 6.77 11.47
N GLN A 59 2.50 6.17 12.63
CA GLN A 59 1.75 5.02 13.13
C GLN A 59 0.53 5.44 13.99
N ALA A 60 -0.07 6.59 13.71
CA ALA A 60 -1.23 7.07 14.47
C ALA A 60 -2.51 6.33 14.04
N SER A 61 -2.67 6.00 12.75
CA SER A 61 -3.80 5.21 12.26
C SER A 61 -3.71 3.75 12.74
N ALA A 62 -4.80 3.22 13.33
CA ALA A 62 -4.89 1.82 13.71
C ALA A 62 -4.70 0.90 12.50
N ARG A 63 -5.37 1.20 11.37
CA ARG A 63 -5.25 0.45 10.11
C ARG A 63 -3.81 0.40 9.57
N PHE A 64 -3.01 1.45 9.78
CA PHE A 64 -1.61 1.42 9.38
C PHE A 64 -0.76 0.64 10.37
N ARG A 65 -1.04 0.75 11.68
CA ARG A 65 -0.35 -0.02 12.74
C ARG A 65 -0.51 -1.52 12.58
N GLU A 66 -1.68 -1.99 12.13
CA GLU A 66 -1.96 -3.41 11.88
C GLU A 66 -1.00 -4.08 10.89
N ARG A 67 -0.31 -3.29 10.06
CA ARG A 67 0.70 -3.79 9.12
C ARG A 67 2.12 -3.34 9.46
N CYS A 68 2.31 -2.59 10.55
CA CYS A 68 3.62 -2.09 10.95
C CYS A 68 4.32 -3.05 11.89
N ASN A 69 5.51 -3.47 11.50
CA ASN A 69 6.44 -4.24 12.33
C ASN A 69 7.88 -3.76 12.03
N PRO A 70 8.59 -3.16 13.01
CA PRO A 70 8.20 -2.86 14.40
C PRO A 70 7.38 -1.58 14.57
N LEU A 71 6.85 -1.39 15.80
CA LEU A 71 6.35 -0.09 16.25
C LEU A 71 7.53 0.79 16.67
N LEU A 72 7.61 2.00 16.10
CA LEU A 72 8.78 2.87 16.21
C LEU A 72 8.61 3.91 17.32
N CYS A 73 9.67 4.14 18.12
CA CYS A 73 9.77 5.31 18.99
C CYS A 73 10.01 6.60 18.17
N LEU A 74 9.87 7.78 18.78
CA LEU A 74 9.93 9.07 18.06
C LEU A 74 11.29 9.31 17.37
N ARG A 75 12.39 8.95 17.99
CA ARG A 75 13.73 9.02 17.39
C ARG A 75 13.81 8.20 16.11
N THR A 76 13.41 6.93 16.19
CA THR A 76 13.43 6.01 15.04
C THR A 76 12.46 6.46 13.95
N LYS A 77 11.27 6.94 14.30
CA LYS A 77 10.32 7.55 13.34
C LYS A 77 10.96 8.67 12.54
N TRP A 78 11.67 9.58 13.22
CA TRP A 78 12.34 10.67 12.55
C TRP A 78 13.42 10.16 11.60
N HIS A 79 14.28 9.26 12.08
CA HIS A 79 15.38 8.70 11.28
C HIS A 79 14.88 7.97 10.04
N VAL A 80 13.94 7.06 10.20
CA VAL A 80 13.38 6.28 9.10
C VAL A 80 12.60 7.18 8.13
N SER A 81 11.82 8.14 8.62
CA SER A 81 11.14 9.13 7.77
C SER A 81 12.12 9.94 6.94
N HIS A 82 13.25 10.31 7.51
CA HIS A 82 14.32 10.99 6.79
C HIS A 82 14.92 10.09 5.69
N ASN A 83 15.14 8.80 5.99
CA ASN A 83 15.63 7.84 5.00
C ASN A 83 14.64 7.69 3.81
N TRP A 84 13.33 7.65 4.08
CA TRP A 84 12.32 7.68 3.04
C TRP A 84 12.41 8.93 2.17
N GLN A 85 12.52 10.11 2.77
CA GLN A 85 12.54 11.38 2.03
C GLN A 85 13.77 11.53 1.14
N TYR A 86 14.93 11.06 1.62
CA TYR A 86 16.22 11.23 0.94
C TYR A 86 16.69 10.00 0.16
N GLY A 87 15.84 8.98 0.01
CA GLY A 87 16.17 7.79 -0.78
C GLY A 87 17.33 6.98 -0.19
N ARG A 88 17.36 6.83 1.13
CA ARG A 88 18.37 6.04 1.86
C ARG A 88 17.79 4.69 2.22
N TYR A 89 18.13 3.66 1.48
CA TYR A 89 17.56 2.33 1.66
C TYR A 89 18.50 1.23 1.20
N GLU A 90 18.29 0.04 1.73
CA GLU A 90 18.81 -1.20 1.18
C GLU A 90 17.77 -1.83 0.25
N LYS A 91 18.20 -2.28 -0.93
CA LYS A 91 17.32 -2.96 -1.88
C LYS A 91 17.64 -4.45 -1.92
N ARG A 92 16.61 -5.26 -1.74
CA ARG A 92 16.70 -6.72 -1.84
C ARG A 92 15.64 -7.25 -2.81
N PHE A 93 15.95 -8.37 -3.45
CA PHE A 93 15.00 -9.12 -4.24
C PHE A 93 14.70 -10.41 -3.48
N LEU A 94 13.45 -10.57 -3.08
CA LEU A 94 13.04 -11.72 -2.26
C LEU A 94 13.04 -12.99 -3.10
N PHE A 95 12.53 -12.89 -4.32
CA PHE A 95 12.66 -13.92 -5.35
C PHE A 95 12.44 -13.32 -6.74
N SER A 96 12.89 -14.06 -7.75
CA SER A 96 12.66 -13.74 -9.16
C SER A 96 11.84 -14.87 -9.78
N GLN A 97 10.62 -14.53 -10.19
CA GLN A 97 9.71 -15.44 -10.88
C GLN A 97 8.92 -14.65 -11.91
N LYS A 98 9.05 -15.03 -13.18
CA LYS A 98 8.27 -14.43 -14.24
C LYS A 98 6.83 -14.91 -14.15
N THR A 99 5.90 -13.98 -13.98
CA THR A 99 4.47 -14.25 -13.97
C THR A 99 3.82 -13.79 -15.27
N LYS A 100 2.83 -14.51 -15.76
CA LYS A 100 2.05 -14.10 -16.94
C LYS A 100 1.00 -13.05 -16.61
N LEU A 101 0.68 -12.89 -15.34
CA LEU A 101 -0.39 -12.05 -14.83
C LEU A 101 0.12 -11.08 -13.78
N MET A 102 -0.71 -10.10 -13.48
CA MET A 102 -0.45 -9.08 -12.48
C MET A 102 -0.33 -9.71 -11.09
N PRO A 103 0.86 -9.70 -10.47
CA PRO A 103 1.00 -10.16 -9.10
C PRO A 103 0.30 -9.21 -8.14
N TRP A 104 -0.20 -9.74 -7.02
CA TRP A 104 -0.84 -8.94 -5.99
C TRP A 104 -0.12 -9.10 -4.65
N LEU A 105 -0.11 -8.04 -3.83
CA LEU A 105 0.50 -8.00 -2.51
C LEU A 105 -0.51 -7.58 -1.46
N GLN A 106 -0.41 -8.17 -0.28
CA GLN A 106 -0.99 -7.64 0.94
C GLN A 106 -0.05 -7.86 2.11
N LEU A 107 0.06 -6.84 2.97
CA LEU A 107 0.92 -6.85 4.14
C LEU A 107 0.04 -6.95 5.40
N THR A 108 0.37 -7.89 6.27
CA THR A 108 -0.13 -7.99 7.65
C THR A 108 1.01 -7.70 8.62
N ASP A 109 0.77 -7.71 9.91
CA ASP A 109 1.78 -7.48 10.95
C ASP A 109 2.92 -8.50 10.90
N ASP A 110 2.59 -9.77 10.65
CA ASP A 110 3.51 -10.90 10.70
C ASP A 110 3.88 -11.49 9.34
N THR A 111 3.08 -11.23 8.29
CA THR A 111 3.20 -11.93 7.00
C THR A 111 3.09 -10.99 5.81
N LEU A 112 3.98 -11.14 4.85
CA LEU A 112 3.87 -10.59 3.51
C LEU A 112 3.21 -11.64 2.60
N TRP A 113 2.02 -11.35 2.11
CA TRP A 113 1.28 -12.19 1.18
C TRP A 113 1.53 -11.75 -0.26
N TRP A 114 1.77 -12.71 -1.13
CA TRP A 114 2.01 -12.48 -2.54
C TRP A 114 1.29 -13.53 -3.39
N SER A 115 0.71 -13.10 -4.49
CA SER A 115 0.20 -13.99 -5.54
C SER A 115 0.85 -13.70 -6.87
N GLY A 116 1.04 -14.75 -7.68
CA GLY A 116 1.55 -14.63 -9.04
C GLY A 116 1.20 -15.89 -9.85
N GLY A 117 0.41 -15.72 -10.90
CA GLY A 117 -0.18 -16.84 -11.62
C GLY A 117 -1.08 -17.68 -10.73
N GLY A 118 -0.94 -18.98 -10.78
CA GLY A 118 -1.65 -19.93 -9.94
C GLY A 118 -0.99 -20.19 -8.58
N ARG A 119 -0.23 -19.26 -8.02
CA ARG A 119 0.44 -19.42 -6.72
C ARG A 119 0.06 -18.31 -5.75
N LEU A 120 -0.17 -18.67 -4.49
CA LEU A 120 -0.33 -17.76 -3.37
C LEU A 120 0.64 -18.15 -2.25
N CYS A 121 1.47 -17.23 -1.81
CA CYS A 121 2.49 -17.46 -0.81
C CYS A 121 2.40 -16.45 0.33
N GLY A 122 2.59 -16.91 1.57
CA GLY A 122 2.81 -16.08 2.74
C GLY A 122 4.26 -16.20 3.22
N PHE A 123 4.94 -15.08 3.36
CA PHE A 123 6.31 -14.99 3.86
C PHE A 123 6.31 -14.36 5.24
N ARG A 124 6.92 -15.01 6.22
CA ARG A 124 7.06 -14.45 7.58
C ARG A 124 7.97 -13.23 7.54
N ARG A 125 7.57 -12.16 8.18
CA ARG A 125 8.29 -10.88 8.25
C ARG A 125 9.40 -10.84 9.32
N SER A 126 9.89 -11.98 9.78
CA SER A 126 11.10 -12.07 10.61
C SER A 126 12.35 -11.90 9.74
N GLU A 127 13.36 -11.19 10.21
CA GLU A 127 14.64 -11.10 9.51
C GLU A 127 15.46 -12.40 9.64
N PRO A 128 15.96 -12.96 8.53
CA PRO A 128 15.70 -12.60 7.14
C PRO A 128 14.36 -13.17 6.65
N LEU A 129 13.69 -12.45 5.78
CA LEU A 129 12.44 -12.84 5.07
C LEU A 129 12.67 -14.10 4.19
N ARG A 130 12.94 -15.24 4.77
CA ARG A 130 13.28 -16.48 4.04
C ARG A 130 12.31 -17.63 4.29
N GLU A 131 11.51 -17.55 5.33
CA GLU A 131 10.64 -18.64 5.70
C GLU A 131 9.27 -18.46 5.07
N THR A 132 8.98 -19.29 4.07
CA THR A 132 7.63 -19.38 3.50
C THR A 132 6.73 -20.08 4.50
N VAL A 133 5.78 -19.36 5.07
CA VAL A 133 4.85 -19.90 6.08
C VAL A 133 3.76 -20.72 5.44
N LEU A 134 3.33 -20.31 4.25
CA LEU A 134 2.22 -20.92 3.54
C LEU A 134 2.41 -20.84 2.03
N VAL A 135 2.16 -21.95 1.33
CA VAL A 135 2.15 -21.99 -0.14
C VAL A 135 0.91 -22.73 -0.60
N PHE A 136 0.14 -22.07 -1.46
CA PHE A 136 -0.92 -22.71 -2.24
C PHE A 136 -0.41 -22.86 -3.67
N ASN A 137 -0.38 -24.08 -4.19
CA ASN A 137 0.18 -24.41 -5.50
C ASN A 137 -0.88 -24.34 -6.60
N GLU A 138 -0.43 -24.39 -7.87
CA GLU A 138 -1.30 -24.36 -9.04
C GLU A 138 -2.34 -25.49 -9.05
N ASP A 139 -1.99 -26.68 -8.59
CA ASP A 139 -2.92 -27.84 -8.50
C ASP A 139 -4.07 -27.57 -7.53
N ASP A 140 -3.82 -26.84 -6.45
CA ASP A 140 -4.85 -26.45 -5.48
C ASP A 140 -5.71 -25.30 -6.00
N ILE A 141 -5.13 -24.42 -6.81
CA ILE A 141 -5.74 -23.17 -7.25
C ILE A 141 -6.52 -23.37 -8.56
N GLY A 142 -6.03 -24.16 -9.49
CA GLY A 142 -6.69 -24.54 -10.75
C GLY A 142 -6.84 -23.41 -11.77
N SER A 143 -6.69 -22.15 -11.37
CA SER A 143 -6.77 -20.97 -12.21
C SER A 143 -5.95 -19.81 -11.64
N ASP A 144 -5.45 -18.92 -12.50
CA ASP A 144 -4.64 -17.78 -12.08
C ASP A 144 -5.41 -16.82 -11.16
N ILE A 145 -4.75 -16.35 -10.12
CA ILE A 145 -5.28 -15.35 -9.18
C ILE A 145 -5.11 -13.96 -9.78
N CYS A 146 -6.20 -13.20 -9.90
CA CYS A 146 -6.17 -11.81 -10.31
C CYS A 146 -5.96 -10.86 -9.14
N LYS A 147 -6.70 -11.06 -8.06
CA LYS A 147 -6.59 -10.30 -6.81
C LYS A 147 -7.01 -11.17 -5.62
N PHE A 148 -6.43 -10.90 -4.46
CA PHE A 148 -6.88 -11.53 -3.21
C PHE A 148 -6.95 -10.50 -2.08
N VAL A 149 -7.69 -10.86 -1.02
CA VAL A 149 -7.73 -10.12 0.23
C VAL A 149 -7.57 -11.08 1.41
N VAL A 150 -6.67 -10.72 2.33
CA VAL A 150 -6.41 -11.47 3.56
C VAL A 150 -7.24 -10.87 4.68
N LYS A 151 -8.04 -11.68 5.32
CA LYS A 151 -8.81 -11.32 6.52
C LYS A 151 -8.40 -12.26 7.67
N GLU A 152 -8.93 -12.02 8.86
CA GLU A 152 -8.53 -12.77 10.07
C GLU A 152 -8.69 -14.29 9.91
N GLU A 153 -9.85 -14.73 9.43
CA GLU A 153 -10.20 -16.14 9.35
C GLU A 153 -9.74 -16.84 8.09
N TYR A 154 -9.80 -16.13 6.94
CA TYR A 154 -9.52 -16.71 5.63
C TYR A 154 -9.02 -15.69 4.61
N ILE A 155 -8.52 -16.22 3.50
CA ILE A 155 -8.12 -15.44 2.33
C ILE A 155 -9.21 -15.63 1.28
N ILE A 156 -9.61 -14.55 0.63
CA ILE A 156 -10.56 -14.57 -0.49
C ILE A 156 -9.79 -14.20 -1.75
N SER A 157 -9.90 -15.01 -2.80
CA SER A 157 -9.26 -14.75 -4.08
C SER A 157 -10.25 -14.75 -5.23
N GLY A 158 -10.09 -13.79 -6.13
CA GLY A 158 -10.75 -13.71 -7.43
C GLY A 158 -9.84 -14.29 -8.51
N HIS A 159 -10.42 -15.08 -9.39
CA HIS A 159 -9.69 -15.87 -10.38
C HIS A 159 -10.04 -15.50 -11.82
N ARG A 160 -9.13 -15.88 -12.74
CA ARG A 160 -9.28 -15.60 -14.17
C ARG A 160 -10.41 -16.39 -14.83
N ASP A 161 -10.76 -17.53 -14.31
CA ASP A 161 -11.88 -18.35 -14.77
C ASP A 161 -13.26 -17.83 -14.31
N GLY A 162 -13.28 -16.70 -13.58
CA GLY A 162 -14.50 -16.11 -13.01
C GLY A 162 -14.90 -16.70 -11.67
N SER A 163 -14.11 -17.57 -11.06
CA SER A 163 -14.39 -18.15 -9.75
C SER A 163 -13.93 -17.26 -8.59
N LEU A 164 -14.58 -17.45 -7.43
CA LEU A 164 -14.15 -16.91 -6.15
C LEU A 164 -13.81 -18.08 -5.22
N LYS A 165 -12.62 -18.05 -4.62
CA LYS A 165 -12.17 -19.10 -3.71
C LYS A 165 -11.85 -18.54 -2.33
N PHE A 166 -12.12 -19.36 -1.32
CA PHE A 166 -11.92 -19.05 0.09
C PHE A 166 -10.96 -20.05 0.68
N TRP A 167 -9.87 -19.58 1.27
CA TRP A 167 -8.77 -20.38 1.77
C TRP A 167 -8.62 -20.20 3.27
N THR A 168 -8.43 -21.28 4.01
CA THR A 168 -8.05 -21.21 5.42
C THR A 168 -6.53 -21.06 5.56
N LYS A 169 -6.08 -20.20 6.46
CA LYS A 169 -4.65 -20.06 6.79
C LYS A 169 -4.06 -21.33 7.43
N THR A 170 -4.90 -22.18 8.00
CA THR A 170 -4.50 -23.45 8.62
C THR A 170 -5.10 -24.64 7.87
N LYS A 171 -4.31 -25.70 7.65
CA LYS A 171 -4.80 -26.94 7.05
C LYS A 171 -5.87 -27.59 7.94
N ARG A 172 -7.05 -27.81 7.38
CA ARG A 172 -8.10 -28.63 7.99
C ARG A 172 -8.34 -29.85 7.09
N GLY A 173 -8.04 -31.03 7.60
CA GLY A 173 -8.25 -32.28 6.83
C GLY A 173 -7.40 -32.39 5.56
N GLY A 174 -6.21 -31.78 5.53
CA GLY A 174 -5.29 -31.87 4.39
C GLY A 174 -5.54 -30.85 3.27
N ASN A 175 -6.65 -30.11 3.29
CA ASN A 175 -7.00 -29.13 2.27
C ASN A 175 -7.10 -27.71 2.87
N HIS A 176 -6.67 -26.71 2.11
CA HIS A 176 -6.78 -25.31 2.46
C HIS A 176 -8.03 -24.63 1.89
N ILE A 177 -8.66 -25.21 0.87
CA ILE A 177 -9.88 -24.65 0.29
C ILE A 177 -11.02 -24.87 1.29
N TYR A 178 -11.58 -23.74 1.75
CA TYR A 178 -12.73 -23.75 2.63
C TYR A 178 -14.05 -23.79 1.85
N PHE A 179 -14.11 -22.99 0.79
CA PHE A 179 -15.31 -22.82 -0.05
C PHE A 179 -14.92 -22.29 -1.42
N ASN A 180 -15.70 -22.64 -2.45
CA ASN A 180 -15.50 -22.20 -3.83
C ASN A 180 -16.84 -21.81 -4.45
N ILE A 181 -16.89 -20.70 -5.16
CA ILE A 181 -18.01 -20.28 -5.99
C ILE A 181 -17.54 -20.37 -7.43
N ASP A 182 -17.84 -21.49 -8.08
CA ASP A 182 -17.54 -21.67 -9.49
C ASP A 182 -18.44 -20.74 -10.32
N ARG A 183 -17.85 -20.11 -11.35
CA ARG A 183 -18.56 -19.20 -12.24
C ARG A 183 -19.29 -18.08 -11.49
N ALA A 184 -18.68 -17.54 -10.44
CA ALA A 184 -19.18 -16.35 -9.76
C ALA A 184 -19.42 -15.20 -10.75
N HIS A 185 -18.54 -15.09 -11.76
CA HIS A 185 -18.64 -14.18 -12.89
C HIS A 185 -18.40 -14.92 -14.23
N SER A 186 -18.76 -14.28 -15.34
CA SER A 186 -18.51 -14.82 -16.68
C SER A 186 -17.15 -14.44 -17.27
N SER A 187 -16.34 -13.67 -16.55
CA SER A 187 -14.98 -13.23 -16.92
C SER A 187 -14.10 -13.08 -15.68
N ASP A 188 -12.84 -12.71 -15.87
CA ASP A 188 -11.82 -12.51 -14.85
C ASP A 188 -12.35 -11.69 -13.67
N VAL A 189 -12.22 -12.19 -12.45
CA VAL A 189 -12.53 -11.46 -11.22
C VAL A 189 -11.33 -10.59 -10.85
N ASN A 190 -11.31 -9.37 -11.36
CA ASN A 190 -10.18 -8.45 -11.19
C ASN A 190 -10.08 -7.83 -9.80
N ALA A 191 -11.19 -7.78 -9.07
CA ALA A 191 -11.24 -7.13 -7.77
C ALA A 191 -12.12 -7.89 -6.80
N VAL A 192 -11.66 -7.96 -5.56
CA VAL A 192 -12.40 -8.51 -4.43
C VAL A 192 -12.06 -7.75 -3.17
N ASP A 193 -13.06 -7.46 -2.35
CA ASP A 193 -12.87 -6.96 -0.98
C ASP A 193 -13.97 -7.48 -0.05
N LYS A 194 -13.72 -7.37 1.26
CA LYS A 194 -14.63 -7.83 2.31
C LYS A 194 -14.74 -6.81 3.43
N THR A 195 -15.97 -6.53 3.83
CA THR A 195 -16.27 -5.75 5.02
C THR A 195 -17.37 -6.45 5.83
N GLY A 196 -17.15 -6.63 7.14
CA GLY A 196 -18.07 -7.39 8.00
C GLY A 196 -18.43 -8.76 7.40
N GLN A 197 -19.70 -8.98 7.14
CA GLN A 197 -20.23 -10.21 6.53
C GLN A 197 -20.45 -10.09 5.02
N ILE A 198 -20.10 -8.98 4.41
CA ILE A 198 -20.31 -8.71 2.99
C ILE A 198 -18.99 -8.82 2.24
N ILE A 199 -19.05 -9.51 1.11
CA ILE A 199 -17.96 -9.63 0.14
C ILE A 199 -18.44 -8.97 -1.14
N VAL A 200 -17.59 -8.17 -1.76
CA VAL A 200 -17.85 -7.52 -3.03
C VAL A 200 -16.82 -7.99 -4.04
N SER A 201 -17.26 -8.42 -5.20
CA SER A 201 -16.39 -8.81 -6.32
C SER A 201 -16.73 -8.01 -7.56
N GLY A 202 -15.71 -7.67 -8.33
CA GLY A 202 -15.83 -6.96 -9.60
C GLY A 202 -15.07 -7.67 -10.71
N ALA A 203 -15.64 -7.75 -11.90
CA ALA A 203 -15.09 -8.58 -12.96
C ALA A 203 -15.01 -7.89 -14.32
N GLY A 204 -14.30 -8.54 -15.23
CA GLY A 204 -14.16 -8.11 -16.62
C GLY A 204 -15.45 -8.16 -17.42
N ASP A 205 -16.49 -8.84 -16.93
CA ASP A 205 -17.82 -8.90 -17.53
C ASP A 205 -18.67 -7.62 -17.29
N GLY A 206 -18.08 -6.64 -16.58
CA GLY A 206 -18.77 -5.38 -16.26
C GLY A 206 -19.76 -5.49 -15.11
N THR A 207 -19.74 -6.59 -14.36
CA THR A 207 -20.61 -6.77 -13.20
C THR A 207 -19.87 -6.64 -11.90
N VAL A 208 -20.56 -6.10 -10.90
CA VAL A 208 -20.19 -6.11 -9.50
C VAL A 208 -21.20 -6.96 -8.76
N LYS A 209 -20.74 -7.94 -8.00
CA LYS A 209 -21.62 -8.83 -7.23
C LYS A 209 -21.31 -8.72 -5.75
N VAL A 210 -22.39 -8.74 -4.97
CA VAL A 210 -22.34 -8.66 -3.51
C VAL A 210 -22.76 -10.01 -2.95
N TRP A 211 -21.95 -10.54 -2.04
CA TRP A 211 -22.13 -11.88 -1.47
C TRP A 211 -22.14 -11.80 0.05
N ARG A 212 -22.83 -12.73 0.68
CA ARG A 212 -22.69 -12.95 2.12
C ARG A 212 -21.46 -13.80 2.38
N SER A 213 -20.71 -13.49 3.44
CA SER A 213 -19.59 -14.32 3.89
C SER A 213 -20.06 -15.76 4.08
N PRO A 214 -19.36 -16.77 3.52
CA PRO A 214 -19.85 -18.13 3.49
C PRO A 214 -19.99 -18.68 4.91
N ASN A 215 -21.20 -19.10 5.23
CA ASN A 215 -21.47 -19.98 6.36
C ASN A 215 -21.81 -21.34 5.76
N ARG A 216 -21.31 -22.45 6.30
CA ARG A 216 -21.36 -23.82 5.74
C ARG A 216 -22.71 -24.25 5.11
N ARG A 217 -23.76 -23.45 5.22
CA ARG A 217 -25.11 -23.74 4.75
C ARG A 217 -25.66 -22.82 3.66
N TYR A 218 -24.98 -21.73 3.31
CA TYR A 218 -25.54 -20.73 2.37
C TYR A 218 -24.43 -20.13 1.50
N ALA A 219 -24.69 -20.04 0.22
CA ALA A 219 -24.32 -19.05 -0.76
C ALA A 219 -23.69 -19.61 -2.05
N GLU A 220 -24.55 -19.99 -2.96
CA GLU A 220 -24.19 -20.07 -4.38
C GLU A 220 -24.70 -18.85 -5.17
N ALA A 221 -25.66 -18.10 -4.61
CA ALA A 221 -26.24 -16.93 -5.27
C ALA A 221 -25.78 -15.62 -4.63
N PRO A 222 -25.46 -14.58 -5.43
CA PRO A 222 -25.15 -13.26 -4.91
C PRO A 222 -26.40 -12.61 -4.32
N LEU A 223 -26.21 -11.79 -3.25
CA LEU A 223 -27.25 -10.94 -2.68
C LEU A 223 -27.75 -9.90 -3.70
N ALA A 224 -26.79 -9.36 -4.47
CA ALA A 224 -27.06 -8.41 -5.53
C ALA A 224 -26.07 -8.56 -6.68
N SER A 225 -26.52 -8.21 -7.89
CA SER A 225 -25.68 -8.13 -9.08
C SER A 225 -25.93 -6.79 -9.78
N ILE A 226 -24.90 -5.98 -9.86
CA ILE A 226 -24.94 -4.62 -10.40
C ILE A 226 -24.16 -4.62 -11.71
N ASN A 227 -24.74 -4.11 -12.79
CA ASN A 227 -24.05 -3.97 -14.07
C ASN A 227 -23.60 -2.52 -14.26
N VAL A 228 -22.28 -2.29 -14.21
CA VAL A 228 -21.67 -0.98 -14.46
C VAL A 228 -21.34 -0.76 -15.94
N ARG A 229 -21.62 -1.75 -16.80
CA ARG A 229 -21.48 -1.72 -18.27
C ARG A 229 -20.05 -1.45 -18.76
N ASP A 230 -19.07 -1.65 -17.89
CA ASP A 230 -17.65 -1.46 -18.21
C ASP A 230 -16.80 -2.39 -17.34
N ARG A 231 -15.65 -2.84 -17.86
CA ARG A 231 -14.75 -3.75 -17.13
C ARG A 231 -14.40 -3.17 -15.78
N VAL A 232 -14.65 -3.92 -14.72
CA VAL A 232 -14.26 -3.53 -13.35
C VAL A 232 -12.81 -3.89 -13.11
N TRP A 233 -12.01 -2.91 -12.66
CA TRP A 233 -10.62 -3.11 -12.28
C TRP A 233 -10.41 -3.13 -10.77
N SER A 234 -11.16 -2.33 -10.03
CA SER A 234 -10.95 -2.19 -8.59
C SER A 234 -12.28 -2.11 -7.84
N VAL A 235 -12.28 -2.70 -6.65
CA VAL A 235 -13.36 -2.62 -5.66
C VAL A 235 -12.71 -2.43 -4.30
N VAL A 236 -13.25 -1.54 -3.49
CA VAL A 236 -12.78 -1.31 -2.12
C VAL A 236 -13.93 -0.88 -1.22
N ALA A 237 -14.12 -1.58 -0.11
CA ALA A 237 -15.09 -1.23 0.91
C ALA A 237 -14.56 -0.10 1.80
N ASP A 238 -15.44 0.78 2.25
CA ASP A 238 -15.08 1.84 3.18
C ASP A 238 -14.77 1.27 4.59
N PRO A 239 -14.04 2.00 5.44
CA PRO A 239 -13.65 1.51 6.77
C PRO A 239 -14.83 1.21 7.69
N THR A 240 -16.00 1.81 7.46
CA THR A 240 -17.20 1.57 8.27
C THR A 240 -18.01 0.39 7.76
N GLY A 241 -17.77 -0.02 6.52
CA GLY A 241 -18.52 -1.07 5.85
C GLY A 241 -19.90 -0.66 5.33
N LEU A 242 -20.22 0.63 5.38
CA LEU A 242 -21.51 1.16 4.90
C LEU A 242 -21.54 1.37 3.39
N LYS A 243 -20.38 1.55 2.77
CA LYS A 243 -20.24 1.84 1.35
C LYS A 243 -19.12 1.01 0.72
N PHE A 244 -19.17 0.87 -0.59
CA PHE A 244 -18.03 0.39 -1.37
C PHE A 244 -17.89 1.20 -2.65
N ALA A 245 -16.63 1.40 -3.06
CA ALA A 245 -16.29 2.08 -4.30
C ALA A 245 -15.91 1.05 -5.38
N VAL A 246 -16.27 1.37 -6.61
CA VAL A 246 -16.01 0.55 -7.81
C VAL A 246 -15.30 1.41 -8.84
N GLY A 247 -14.15 0.95 -9.32
CA GLY A 247 -13.40 1.55 -10.40
C GLY A 247 -13.48 0.71 -11.67
N SER A 248 -13.86 1.34 -12.78
CA SER A 248 -13.97 0.69 -14.10
C SER A 248 -12.93 1.19 -15.09
N SER A 249 -12.92 0.62 -16.31
CA SER A 249 -11.95 0.96 -17.35
C SER A 249 -12.15 2.35 -17.97
N GLY A 250 -13.31 2.98 -17.76
CA GLY A 250 -13.64 4.29 -18.31
C GLY A 250 -13.84 4.32 -19.81
N ASN A 251 -14.13 3.17 -20.43
CA ASN A 251 -14.40 3.06 -21.86
C ASN A 251 -15.87 3.23 -22.22
N SER A 252 -16.76 3.07 -21.26
CA SER A 252 -18.19 3.34 -21.42
C SER A 252 -18.51 4.83 -21.37
N ASP A 253 -19.74 5.21 -21.69
CA ASP A 253 -20.21 6.61 -21.61
C ASP A 253 -20.47 7.07 -20.17
N GLY A 254 -20.39 6.17 -19.19
CA GLY A 254 -20.56 6.46 -17.76
C GLY A 254 -19.24 6.87 -17.07
N PRO A 255 -19.32 7.40 -15.83
CA PRO A 255 -18.14 7.68 -15.03
C PRO A 255 -17.41 6.39 -14.66
N PRO A 256 -16.07 6.39 -14.59
CA PRO A 256 -15.31 5.20 -14.19
C PRO A 256 -15.33 4.97 -12.67
N LEU A 257 -15.87 5.88 -11.87
CA LEU A 257 -15.98 5.78 -10.42
C LEU A 257 -17.44 5.74 -10.00
N HIS A 258 -17.81 4.68 -9.29
CA HIS A 258 -19.14 4.52 -8.68
C HIS A 258 -19.00 4.24 -7.20
N ILE A 259 -19.91 4.78 -6.40
CA ILE A 259 -19.99 4.51 -4.96
C ILE A 259 -21.37 3.99 -4.64
N PHE A 260 -21.41 2.82 -4.03
CA PHE A 260 -22.64 2.11 -3.69
C PHE A 260 -22.78 2.00 -2.18
N ASP A 261 -24.01 2.05 -1.74
CA ASP A 261 -24.41 1.64 -0.39
C ASP A 261 -24.33 0.12 -0.29
N THR A 262 -23.78 -0.38 0.84
CA THR A 262 -23.56 -1.82 1.02
C THR A 262 -24.85 -2.59 1.30
N GLU A 263 -25.86 -1.97 1.94
CA GLU A 263 -27.08 -2.62 2.35
C GLU A 263 -28.08 -2.70 1.19
N CYS A 264 -28.36 -1.58 0.54
CA CYS A 264 -29.33 -1.53 -0.56
C CYS A 264 -28.70 -1.74 -1.95
N CYS A 265 -27.38 -1.78 -2.07
CA CYS A 265 -26.63 -1.96 -3.32
C CYS A 265 -26.99 -0.96 -4.42
N SER A 266 -27.49 0.21 -4.04
CA SER A 266 -27.81 1.32 -4.94
C SER A 266 -26.71 2.36 -4.95
N ILE A 267 -26.66 3.21 -5.98
CA ILE A 267 -25.71 4.33 -6.03
C ILE A 267 -25.97 5.24 -4.83
N SER A 268 -24.97 5.34 -3.95
CA SER A 268 -25.01 6.16 -2.74
C SER A 268 -24.61 7.60 -3.03
N ASP A 269 -23.53 7.78 -3.81
CA ASP A 269 -22.95 9.09 -4.05
C ASP A 269 -22.58 9.28 -5.52
N VAL A 270 -22.90 10.46 -6.04
CA VAL A 270 -22.56 10.84 -7.42
C VAL A 270 -21.27 11.65 -7.42
N VAL A 271 -20.26 11.11 -8.04
CA VAL A 271 -18.96 11.80 -8.20
C VAL A 271 -19.02 12.74 -9.40
N LYS A 272 -18.91 14.04 -9.14
CA LYS A 272 -18.97 15.11 -10.15
C LYS A 272 -17.54 15.38 -10.68
N HIS A 273 -17.25 14.86 -11.87
CA HIS A 273 -15.98 15.11 -12.55
C HIS A 273 -16.14 14.97 -14.06
N ASN A 274 -15.40 15.77 -14.80
CA ASN A 274 -15.37 15.65 -16.26
C ASN A 274 -14.33 14.58 -16.66
N TRP A 275 -14.80 13.36 -16.79
CA TRP A 275 -13.95 12.21 -17.11
C TRP A 275 -13.57 12.18 -18.60
N ARG A 276 -12.30 11.96 -18.88
CA ARG A 276 -11.87 11.60 -20.24
C ARG A 276 -12.20 10.14 -20.51
N ARG A 277 -12.58 9.81 -21.72
CA ARG A 277 -12.72 8.42 -22.15
C ARG A 277 -11.38 7.68 -21.97
N GLY A 278 -11.42 6.49 -21.40
CA GLY A 278 -10.24 5.72 -21.04
C GLY A 278 -9.55 6.15 -19.74
N ALA A 279 -10.10 7.09 -18.97
CA ALA A 279 -9.61 7.48 -17.65
C ALA A 279 -9.96 6.45 -16.57
N GLY A 280 -9.71 5.18 -16.84
CA GLY A 280 -10.06 4.07 -15.96
C GLY A 280 -9.29 4.10 -14.64
N ILE A 281 -9.97 3.63 -13.58
CA ILE A 281 -9.44 3.56 -12.23
C ILE A 281 -8.94 2.14 -11.96
N LEU A 282 -7.62 2.01 -11.78
CA LEU A 282 -6.96 0.72 -11.58
C LEU A 282 -6.91 0.30 -10.12
N ASP A 283 -6.71 1.26 -9.22
CA ASP A 283 -6.67 0.97 -7.79
C ASP A 283 -7.17 2.14 -6.95
N MET A 284 -7.64 1.83 -5.74
CA MET A 284 -8.26 2.80 -4.83
C MET A 284 -7.94 2.46 -3.39
N VAL A 285 -7.95 3.49 -2.53
CA VAL A 285 -7.84 3.32 -1.08
C VAL A 285 -8.69 4.36 -0.35
N TRP A 286 -9.46 3.94 0.64
CA TRP A 286 -10.15 4.84 1.55
C TRP A 286 -9.19 5.35 2.62
N ASP A 287 -8.90 6.65 2.63
CA ASP A 287 -8.13 7.29 3.70
C ASP A 287 -8.94 7.31 5.02
N ASN A 288 -10.21 7.67 4.91
CA ASN A 288 -11.19 7.65 5.98
C ASN A 288 -12.61 7.46 5.37
N PRO A 289 -13.69 7.33 6.17
CA PRO A 289 -15.03 7.07 5.64
C PRO A 289 -15.57 8.12 4.65
N HIS A 290 -14.97 9.31 4.62
CA HIS A 290 -15.41 10.42 3.77
C HIS A 290 -14.42 10.74 2.64
N THR A 291 -13.26 10.11 2.63
CA THR A 291 -12.19 10.44 1.70
C THR A 291 -11.69 9.21 0.98
N LEU A 292 -11.87 9.20 -0.33
CA LEU A 292 -11.38 8.16 -1.23
C LEU A 292 -10.22 8.69 -2.07
N LEU A 293 -9.18 7.88 -2.24
CA LEU A 293 -8.07 8.10 -3.14
C LEU A 293 -8.16 7.13 -4.31
N THR A 294 -7.96 7.62 -5.53
CA THR A 294 -7.99 6.80 -6.75
C THR A 294 -6.75 7.02 -7.59
N CYS A 295 -6.31 6.01 -8.32
CA CYS A 295 -5.27 6.14 -9.34
C CYS A 295 -5.60 5.29 -10.57
N GLY A 296 -5.01 5.61 -11.73
CA GLY A 296 -5.34 4.84 -12.93
C GLY A 296 -4.64 5.28 -14.21
N TYR A 297 -5.32 5.02 -15.32
CA TYR A 297 -4.80 5.23 -16.67
C TYR A 297 -4.57 6.70 -17.04
N ASP A 298 -5.26 7.61 -16.38
CA ASP A 298 -5.14 9.04 -16.63
C ASP A 298 -3.92 9.70 -15.97
N THR A 299 -3.04 8.90 -15.35
CA THR A 299 -1.76 9.31 -14.74
C THR A 299 -1.89 10.16 -13.47
N TYR A 300 -3.09 10.32 -12.94
CA TYR A 300 -3.36 11.11 -11.75
C TYR A 300 -3.71 10.26 -10.53
N ILE A 301 -3.26 10.71 -9.37
CA ILE A 301 -3.90 10.39 -8.09
C ILE A 301 -4.96 11.46 -7.87
N ARG A 302 -6.18 11.07 -7.50
CA ARG A 302 -7.24 12.00 -7.10
C ARG A 302 -7.75 11.68 -5.71
N LYS A 303 -7.96 12.75 -4.95
CA LYS A 303 -8.56 12.70 -3.62
C LYS A 303 -9.98 13.24 -3.71
N TRP A 304 -10.92 12.43 -3.30
CA TRP A 304 -12.36 12.71 -3.36
C TRP A 304 -12.91 12.93 -1.97
N ASP A 305 -13.66 14.00 -1.78
CA ASP A 305 -14.57 14.14 -0.63
C ASP A 305 -15.94 13.61 -1.05
N ILE A 306 -16.31 12.46 -0.50
CA ILE A 306 -17.53 11.74 -0.87
C ILE A 306 -18.78 12.48 -0.44
N ARG A 307 -18.74 13.29 0.61
CA ARG A 307 -19.89 14.07 1.10
C ARG A 307 -20.37 15.11 0.08
N CYS A 308 -19.48 15.69 -0.69
CA CYS A 308 -19.81 16.64 -1.74
C CYS A 308 -19.65 16.07 -3.16
N GLY A 309 -19.08 14.87 -3.32
CA GLY A 309 -18.83 14.23 -4.59
C GLY A 309 -17.77 14.94 -5.45
N MET A 310 -16.87 15.72 -4.84
CA MET A 310 -15.88 16.56 -5.54
C MET A 310 -14.46 16.02 -5.40
N CYS A 311 -13.66 16.20 -6.45
CA CYS A 311 -12.22 16.03 -6.39
C CYS A 311 -11.60 17.23 -5.66
N VAL A 312 -11.08 17.03 -4.46
CA VAL A 312 -10.52 18.10 -3.61
C VAL A 312 -9.03 18.31 -3.79
N SER A 313 -8.31 17.31 -4.29
CA SER A 313 -6.88 17.40 -4.62
C SER A 313 -6.53 16.39 -5.70
N SER A 314 -5.51 16.72 -6.50
CA SER A 314 -4.97 15.81 -7.51
C SER A 314 -3.46 15.97 -7.66
N TRP A 315 -2.77 14.89 -7.98
CA TRP A 315 -1.33 14.84 -8.23
C TRP A 315 -1.08 14.06 -9.51
N SER A 316 -0.31 14.63 -10.44
CA SER A 316 0.10 13.94 -11.68
C SER A 316 1.42 13.22 -11.50
N ASP A 317 1.53 12.03 -12.10
CA ASP A 317 2.83 11.34 -12.15
C ASP A 317 3.89 12.21 -12.83
N PRO A 318 5.11 12.33 -12.27
CA PRO A 318 6.16 13.21 -12.80
C PRO A 318 6.64 12.82 -14.20
N THR A 319 6.32 11.65 -14.69
CA THR A 319 6.68 11.16 -16.01
C THR A 319 5.47 10.82 -16.89
N ASN A 320 4.27 11.23 -16.47
CA ASN A 320 3.00 10.92 -17.12
C ASN A 320 2.78 9.39 -17.33
N ALA A 321 3.25 8.57 -16.40
CA ALA A 321 3.04 7.13 -16.44
C ALA A 321 1.71 6.75 -15.80
N THR A 322 1.06 5.73 -16.35
CA THR A 322 -0.11 5.09 -15.71
C THR A 322 0.23 4.63 -14.31
N LEU A 323 -0.67 4.88 -13.37
CA LEU A 323 -0.56 4.46 -11.98
C LEU A 323 -1.35 3.17 -11.78
N TYR A 324 -0.64 2.06 -11.53
CA TYR A 324 -1.25 0.73 -11.43
C TYR A 324 -1.79 0.41 -10.05
N CYS A 325 -1.15 0.94 -9.00
CA CYS A 325 -1.53 0.66 -7.62
C CYS A 325 -1.21 1.84 -6.70
N ILE A 326 -1.92 1.92 -5.58
CA ILE A 326 -1.77 2.95 -4.56
C ILE A 326 -1.82 2.32 -3.16
N SER A 327 -0.99 2.81 -2.27
CA SER A 327 -0.99 2.46 -0.85
C SER A 327 -0.89 3.72 0.00
N SER A 328 -1.60 3.78 1.13
CA SER A 328 -1.66 4.94 2.04
C SER A 328 -1.27 4.56 3.47
N ASP A 329 -0.69 5.50 4.22
CA ASP A 329 -0.60 5.42 5.68
C ASP A 329 -1.87 5.88 6.40
N TYR A 330 -2.91 6.21 5.61
CA TYR A 330 -4.21 6.75 6.05
C TYR A 330 -4.10 8.11 6.76
N GLN A 331 -3.05 8.87 6.44
CA GLN A 331 -2.88 10.25 6.93
C GLN A 331 -2.27 11.17 5.86
N HIS A 332 -0.98 11.07 5.60
CA HIS A 332 -0.29 12.00 4.70
C HIS A 332 0.55 11.33 3.64
N THR A 333 0.99 10.09 3.87
CA THR A 333 1.90 9.39 2.97
C THR A 333 1.13 8.53 1.98
N LEU A 334 1.43 8.73 0.70
CA LEU A 334 0.98 7.83 -0.36
C LEU A 334 2.19 7.27 -1.09
N VAL A 335 2.08 6.04 -1.54
CA VAL A 335 3.04 5.42 -2.45
C VAL A 335 2.28 4.83 -3.62
N THR A 336 2.72 5.12 -4.84
CA THR A 336 2.12 4.56 -6.06
C THR A 336 3.13 3.76 -6.86
N GLY A 337 2.68 2.67 -7.47
CA GLY A 337 3.43 1.91 -8.45
C GLY A 337 3.03 2.32 -9.88
N THR A 338 4.01 2.45 -10.77
CA THR A 338 3.80 2.97 -12.12
C THR A 338 4.07 1.94 -13.21
N GLN A 339 3.62 2.24 -14.42
CA GLN A 339 3.70 1.38 -15.60
C GLN A 339 5.13 1.05 -16.03
N PHE A 340 6.10 1.95 -15.84
CA PHE A 340 7.42 1.79 -16.42
C PHE A 340 8.52 1.74 -15.37
N ASN A 341 9.59 0.99 -15.71
CA ASN A 341 10.89 1.01 -15.01
C ASN A 341 10.84 0.52 -13.56
N CYS A 342 9.84 -0.27 -13.17
CA CYS A 342 9.64 -0.69 -11.78
C CYS A 342 9.68 0.51 -10.81
N LYS A 343 9.07 1.63 -11.24
CA LYS A 343 9.12 2.90 -10.53
C LYS A 343 8.00 2.99 -9.50
N ALA A 344 8.36 3.27 -8.26
CA ALA A 344 7.44 3.69 -7.22
C ALA A 344 7.64 5.17 -6.92
N VAL A 345 6.57 5.88 -6.60
CA VAL A 345 6.58 7.31 -6.29
C VAL A 345 6.05 7.54 -4.88
N LEU A 346 6.82 8.25 -4.07
CA LEU A 346 6.43 8.69 -2.73
C LEU A 346 5.78 10.08 -2.81
N TRP A 347 4.65 10.23 -2.14
CA TRP A 347 3.88 11.46 -2.09
C TRP A 347 3.59 11.89 -0.65
N ASP A 348 3.52 13.19 -0.45
CA ASP A 348 3.00 13.82 0.74
C ASP A 348 1.71 14.57 0.38
N GLN A 349 0.56 14.17 0.92
CA GLN A 349 -0.74 14.77 0.63
C GLN A 349 -0.81 16.28 0.97
N ARG A 350 0.15 16.81 1.73
CA ARG A 350 0.26 18.23 2.09
C ARG A 350 1.02 19.05 1.03
N GLN A 351 1.68 18.40 0.07
CA GLN A 351 2.50 19.01 -0.96
C GLN A 351 1.90 18.76 -2.33
N LYS A 352 2.16 19.68 -3.28
CA LYS A 352 1.70 19.54 -4.67
C LYS A 352 2.56 18.57 -5.49
N ASN A 353 3.84 18.47 -5.16
CA ASN A 353 4.80 17.67 -5.90
C ASN A 353 5.09 16.35 -5.17
N TYR A 354 5.60 15.37 -5.92
CA TYR A 354 6.11 14.13 -5.33
C TYR A 354 7.32 14.42 -4.42
N VAL A 355 7.53 13.53 -3.45
CA VAL A 355 8.64 13.64 -2.50
C VAL A 355 9.89 12.95 -3.04
N GLN A 356 9.77 11.68 -3.44
CA GLN A 356 10.90 10.85 -3.87
C GLN A 356 10.47 9.80 -4.90
N LEU A 357 11.43 9.32 -5.67
CA LEU A 357 11.28 8.22 -6.62
C LEU A 357 12.15 7.03 -6.20
N TYR A 358 11.60 5.84 -6.31
CA TYR A 358 12.30 4.59 -6.06
C TYR A 358 12.23 3.70 -7.29
N PHE A 359 13.35 3.04 -7.62
CA PHE A 359 13.41 2.10 -8.74
C PHE A 359 13.74 0.70 -8.21
N MET A 360 12.78 -0.19 -8.34
CA MET A 360 12.84 -1.58 -7.88
C MET A 360 13.23 -2.56 -8.98
N ASN A 361 13.91 -2.08 -10.03
CA ASN A 361 14.30 -2.91 -11.16
C ASN A 361 15.49 -3.81 -10.83
N LEU A 362 15.45 -5.02 -11.38
CA LEU A 362 16.56 -5.96 -11.46
C LEU A 362 17.25 -5.77 -12.81
N ARG A 363 18.48 -5.21 -12.81
CA ARG A 363 19.22 -4.86 -14.03
C ARG A 363 18.48 -3.80 -14.88
N ARG A 364 18.55 -3.86 -16.21
CA ARG A 364 17.91 -2.90 -17.15
C ARG A 364 16.50 -3.32 -17.58
N MET A 365 15.79 -4.04 -16.75
CA MET A 365 14.44 -4.51 -17.10
C MET A 365 13.41 -3.42 -16.80
N SER A 366 12.50 -3.19 -17.72
CA SER A 366 11.36 -2.33 -17.54
C SER A 366 10.11 -3.19 -17.34
N SER A 367 9.50 -3.06 -16.19
CA SER A 367 8.24 -3.73 -15.84
C SER A 367 7.36 -2.77 -15.04
N PRO A 368 6.05 -2.89 -15.10
CA PRO A 368 5.16 -2.21 -14.17
C PRO A 368 5.34 -2.73 -12.75
N ILE A 369 5.07 -1.86 -11.76
CA ILE A 369 4.75 -2.30 -10.41
C ILE A 369 3.24 -2.48 -10.35
N TYR A 370 2.78 -3.72 -10.32
CA TYR A 370 1.36 -4.04 -10.34
C TYR A 370 0.71 -3.92 -8.97
N SER A 371 1.46 -4.20 -7.92
CA SER A 371 0.99 -4.07 -6.54
C SER A 371 2.09 -3.57 -5.63
N ILE A 372 1.72 -2.75 -4.66
CA ILE A 372 2.62 -2.12 -3.71
C ILE A 372 2.03 -2.17 -2.31
N SER A 373 2.86 -2.43 -1.33
CA SER A 373 2.49 -2.33 0.08
C SER A 373 3.68 -1.85 0.89
N PHE A 374 3.43 -1.08 1.94
CA PHE A 374 4.49 -0.58 2.80
C PHE A 374 4.09 -0.55 4.26
N ASP A 375 5.08 -0.64 5.12
CA ASP A 375 5.01 -0.29 6.54
C ASP A 375 5.95 0.88 6.84
N SER A 376 6.22 1.14 8.11
CA SER A 376 7.11 2.23 8.51
C SER A 376 8.54 2.07 7.99
N CYS A 377 9.05 0.85 7.91
CA CYS A 377 10.45 0.54 7.60
C CYS A 377 10.68 -0.04 6.22
N HIS A 378 9.66 -0.61 5.59
CA HIS A 378 9.80 -1.39 4.38
C HIS A 378 8.81 -0.95 3.30
N LEU A 379 9.26 -1.01 2.06
CA LEU A 379 8.42 -0.86 0.86
C LEU A 379 8.57 -2.11 0.00
N TYR A 380 7.46 -2.77 -0.26
CA TYR A 380 7.38 -3.97 -1.10
C TYR A 380 6.72 -3.63 -2.42
N GLY A 381 7.32 -4.08 -3.52
CA GLY A 381 6.76 -3.90 -4.86
C GLY A 381 6.81 -5.20 -5.65
N ALA A 382 5.65 -5.60 -6.19
CA ALA A 382 5.52 -6.78 -7.04
C ALA A 382 5.45 -6.38 -8.52
N THR A 383 6.34 -6.99 -9.29
CA THR A 383 6.41 -6.87 -10.74
C THR A 383 6.12 -8.23 -11.39
N ASP A 384 5.97 -8.28 -12.71
CA ASP A 384 5.85 -9.55 -13.44
C ASP A 384 7.13 -10.40 -13.44
N GLN A 385 8.24 -9.87 -12.91
CA GLN A 385 9.56 -10.49 -12.93
C GLN A 385 10.07 -10.87 -11.54
N HIS A 386 9.69 -10.13 -10.51
CA HIS A 386 10.25 -10.30 -9.17
C HIS A 386 9.40 -9.60 -8.10
N LEU A 387 9.67 -9.96 -6.86
CA LEU A 387 9.24 -9.25 -5.66
C LEU A 387 10.45 -8.54 -5.06
N ALA A 388 10.37 -7.20 -4.96
CA ALA A 388 11.41 -6.36 -4.41
C ALA A 388 11.01 -5.79 -3.05
N GLU A 389 12.02 -5.63 -2.18
CA GLU A 389 11.93 -4.99 -0.88
C GLU A 389 12.94 -3.83 -0.80
N LEU A 390 12.50 -2.69 -0.30
CA LEU A 390 13.36 -1.58 0.11
C LEU A 390 13.23 -1.41 1.63
N THR A 391 14.36 -1.44 2.34
CA THR A 391 14.44 -1.33 3.80
C THR A 391 15.05 0.02 4.18
N PHE A 392 14.36 0.80 5.00
CA PHE A 392 14.71 2.17 5.38
C PHE A 392 15.20 2.32 6.83
N SER A 393 15.28 1.24 7.60
CA SER A 393 15.61 1.28 9.04
C SER A 393 17.09 1.39 9.35
N GLY A 394 17.98 1.21 8.39
CA GLY A 394 19.44 1.24 8.58
C GLY A 394 20.03 2.63 8.80
N TYR A 395 21.23 2.67 9.38
CA TYR A 395 21.96 3.90 9.71
C TYR A 395 23.04 4.27 8.69
N SER A 396 23.45 3.36 7.84
CA SER A 396 24.57 3.54 6.92
C SER A 396 24.18 3.10 5.51
N TYR A 397 23.40 3.91 4.83
CA TYR A 397 23.03 3.67 3.44
C TYR A 397 23.66 4.70 2.51
N LYS A 398 23.97 4.27 1.29
CA LYS A 398 24.25 5.19 0.19
C LYS A 398 22.96 5.89 -0.19
N GLU A 399 22.98 7.21 -0.22
CA GLU A 399 21.86 8.01 -0.71
C GLU A 399 21.69 7.81 -2.21
N ILE A 400 20.44 7.52 -2.64
CA ILE A 400 20.05 7.34 -4.04
C ILE A 400 18.91 8.31 -4.32
N ASN A 401 19.25 9.55 -4.63
CA ASN A 401 18.29 10.61 -4.90
C ASN A 401 17.98 10.70 -6.41
N TYR A 402 16.98 9.97 -6.88
CA TYR A 402 16.54 10.03 -8.25
C TYR A 402 15.80 11.32 -8.62
N LYS A 403 15.29 12.06 -7.65
CA LYS A 403 14.60 13.34 -7.86
C LYS A 403 15.53 14.36 -8.51
N GLU A 404 16.75 14.46 -8.06
CA GLU A 404 17.77 15.34 -8.64
C GLU A 404 18.15 14.93 -10.06
N ILE A 405 18.30 13.65 -10.32
CA ILE A 405 18.66 13.13 -11.65
C ILE A 405 17.60 13.51 -12.70
N LEU A 406 16.31 13.45 -12.37
CA LEU A 406 15.25 13.83 -13.29
C LEU A 406 15.20 15.35 -13.50
N THR A 407 15.46 16.16 -12.48
CA THR A 407 15.46 17.62 -12.58
C THR A 407 16.53 18.11 -13.55
N TYR A 408 17.71 17.51 -13.55
CA TYR A 408 18.82 17.87 -14.46
C TYR A 408 18.57 17.47 -15.92
N LYS A 409 17.84 16.38 -16.19
CA LYS A 409 17.57 15.92 -17.56
C LYS A 409 16.52 16.76 -18.31
N TRP A 410 15.64 17.46 -17.63
CA TRP A 410 14.61 18.30 -18.26
C TRP A 410 15.09 19.72 -18.58
N LEU A 411 16.25 20.11 -18.07
CA LEU A 411 16.88 21.42 -18.38
C LEU A 411 17.84 21.37 -19.57
N SER A 412 18.04 20.21 -20.19
CA SER A 412 18.97 19.98 -21.31
C SER A 412 18.31 19.53 -22.60
N PHE A 413 17.00 19.83 -22.78
CA PHE A 413 16.28 19.68 -24.06
C PHE A 413 15.54 20.94 -24.44
#